data_b6d8fa5e120e5d9b2d58b323dd3e45ce
#
_entry.id   b6d8fa5e120e5d9b2d58b323dd3e45ce
#
_cell.length_a   1.000
_cell.length_b   1.000
_cell.length_c   1.000
_cell.angle_alpha   90.00
_cell.angle_beta   90.00
_cell.angle_gamma   90.00
#
_symmetry.space_group_name_H-M   'P 1'
#
loop_
_entity.id
_entity.type
_entity.pdbx_description
1 polymer ?
#
loop_
_entity_poly.entity_id
_entity_poly.type
_entity_poly.pdbx_seq_one_letter_code
_entity_poly.pdbx_strand_id
1 'polypeptide(L)'
;MGFSAGLTRWRSLLKDGGHLIVSELCWFESPLPDELRTYWEANYPAISTEEERIRDAGRAGFDIIRTQRLPLQAWDDYYQQMNPTINQWKEEHDPDMATFLSEMEEEIRIFREYGSFYGYTFFILKKSDQA
;
A
#
# COMPACT_ATOMS: atom_id res chain seq x y z
N MET A 1 12.48 0.15 4.04
CA MET A 1 13.06 -0.42 2.80
C MET A 1 12.07 -0.23 1.68
N GLY A 2 12.49 0.30 0.54
CA GLY A 2 11.60 0.51 -0.60
C GLY A 2 11.24 -0.79 -1.31
N PHE A 3 10.26 -0.72 -2.20
CA PHE A 3 9.75 -1.87 -2.93
C PHE A 3 10.85 -2.58 -3.73
N SER A 4 11.59 -1.82 -4.56
CA SER A 4 12.66 -2.40 -5.40
C SER A 4 13.79 -3.02 -4.57
N ALA A 5 14.24 -2.32 -3.54
CA ALA A 5 15.30 -2.81 -2.66
C ALA A 5 14.85 -4.06 -1.90
N GLY A 6 13.59 -4.07 -1.45
CA GLY A 6 13.01 -5.23 -0.79
C GLY A 6 12.98 -6.45 -1.70
N LEU A 7 12.54 -6.28 -2.94
CA LEU A 7 12.49 -7.36 -3.92
C LEU A 7 13.87 -7.94 -4.22
N THR A 8 14.87 -7.07 -4.40
CA THR A 8 16.23 -7.51 -4.66
C THR A 8 16.76 -8.38 -3.51
N ARG A 9 16.50 -7.95 -2.29
CA ARG A 9 16.90 -8.71 -1.09
C ARG A 9 16.16 -10.04 -0.99
N TRP A 10 14.85 -10.03 -1.20
CA TRP A 10 14.04 -11.25 -1.10
C TRP A 10 14.40 -12.26 -2.17
N ARG A 11 14.75 -11.78 -3.37
CA ARG A 11 15.16 -12.67 -4.45
C ARG A 11 16.33 -13.56 -4.06
N SER A 12 17.32 -13.00 -3.37
CA SER A 12 18.49 -13.76 -2.96
C SER A 12 18.19 -14.85 -1.93
N LEU A 13 17.05 -14.74 -1.23
CA LEU A 13 16.63 -15.71 -0.23
C LEU A 13 15.71 -16.80 -0.78
N LEU A 14 15.25 -16.65 -2.02
CA LEU A 14 14.35 -17.60 -2.64
C LEU A 14 15.13 -18.68 -3.41
N LYS A 15 14.57 -19.88 -3.42
CA LYS A 15 15.06 -20.97 -4.29
C LYS A 15 14.79 -20.61 -5.75
N ASP A 16 15.51 -21.24 -6.66
CA ASP A 16 15.24 -21.11 -8.09
C ASP A 16 13.80 -21.53 -8.38
N GLY A 17 13.08 -20.69 -9.12
CA GLY A 17 11.67 -20.89 -9.38
C GLY A 17 10.75 -20.60 -8.20
N GLY A 18 11.27 -20.08 -7.09
CA GLY A 18 10.49 -19.73 -5.91
C GLY A 18 9.52 -18.58 -6.17
N HIS A 19 8.46 -18.53 -5.39
CA HIS A 19 7.42 -17.52 -5.49
C HIS A 19 7.46 -16.55 -4.31
N LEU A 20 7.02 -15.32 -4.56
CA LEU A 20 6.91 -14.27 -3.55
C LEU A 20 5.59 -13.54 -3.74
N ILE A 21 4.89 -13.29 -2.66
CA ILE A 21 3.68 -12.45 -2.67
C ILE A 21 3.99 -11.20 -1.87
N VAL A 22 3.86 -10.05 -2.51
CA VAL A 22 4.08 -8.74 -1.86
C VAL A 22 2.89 -7.83 -2.15
N SER A 23 2.61 -6.93 -1.23
CA SER A 23 1.62 -5.88 -1.45
C SER A 23 2.30 -4.52 -1.46
N GLU A 24 1.77 -3.60 -2.25
CA GLU A 24 2.27 -2.23 -2.33
C GLU A 24 1.12 -1.28 -2.59
N LEU A 25 1.19 -0.10 -1.96
CA LEU A 25 0.22 0.96 -2.19
C LEU A 25 0.46 1.58 -3.54
N CYS A 26 -0.55 1.61 -4.38
CA CYS A 26 -0.44 2.05 -5.77
C CYS A 26 -1.54 3.02 -6.16
N TRP A 27 -1.23 3.89 -7.12
CA TRP A 27 -2.24 4.69 -7.79
C TRP A 27 -2.97 3.83 -8.82
N PHE A 28 -4.30 3.96 -8.87
CA PHE A 28 -5.14 3.18 -9.78
C PHE A 28 -5.69 4.00 -10.94
N GLU A 29 -5.82 5.31 -10.78
CA GLU A 29 -6.40 6.20 -11.77
C GLU A 29 -5.64 7.52 -11.88
N SER A 30 -5.80 8.20 -13.01
CA SER A 30 -5.25 9.53 -13.25
C SER A 30 -6.24 10.35 -14.08
N PRO A 31 -6.21 11.69 -13.99
CA PRO A 31 -5.33 12.48 -13.12
C PRO A 31 -5.73 12.39 -11.65
N LEU A 32 -4.79 12.65 -10.76
CA LEU A 32 -5.04 12.61 -9.32
C LEU A 32 -5.57 13.96 -8.83
N PRO A 33 -6.58 13.98 -7.94
CA PRO A 33 -6.97 15.20 -7.25
C PRO A 33 -5.80 15.77 -6.45
N ASP A 34 -5.66 17.10 -6.44
CA ASP A 34 -4.52 17.76 -5.78
C ASP A 34 -4.44 17.44 -4.29
N GLU A 35 -5.56 17.43 -3.59
CA GLU A 35 -5.59 17.10 -2.17
C GLU A 35 -5.08 15.70 -1.89
N LEU A 36 -5.51 14.73 -2.71
CA LEU A 36 -5.09 13.34 -2.57
C LEU A 36 -3.59 13.18 -2.84
N ARG A 37 -3.10 13.80 -3.90
CA ARG A 37 -1.68 13.75 -4.22
C ARG A 37 -0.85 14.37 -3.10
N THR A 38 -1.25 15.53 -2.60
CA THR A 38 -0.54 16.21 -1.52
C THR A 38 -0.51 15.37 -0.25
N TYR A 39 -1.61 14.73 0.09
CA TYR A 39 -1.68 13.86 1.26
C TYR A 39 -0.67 12.72 1.18
N TRP A 40 -0.64 11.99 0.05
CA TRP A 40 0.26 10.84 -0.07
C TRP A 40 1.71 11.23 -0.29
N GLU A 41 1.98 12.37 -0.93
CA GLU A 41 3.35 12.89 -1.02
C GLU A 41 3.94 13.17 0.36
N ALA A 42 3.11 13.60 1.31
CA ALA A 42 3.54 13.86 2.68
C ALA A 42 3.68 12.57 3.51
N ASN A 43 2.82 11.57 3.27
CA ASN A 43 2.73 10.39 4.13
C ASN A 43 3.42 9.15 3.54
N TYR A 44 3.44 9.01 2.23
CA TYR A 44 4.12 7.92 1.55
C TYR A 44 4.57 8.35 0.16
N PRO A 45 5.65 9.14 0.06
CA PRO A 45 6.11 9.70 -1.22
C PRO A 45 6.52 8.66 -2.25
N ALA A 46 6.79 7.43 -1.83
CA ALA A 46 7.16 6.35 -2.74
C ALA A 46 5.98 5.75 -3.50
N ILE A 47 4.74 6.17 -3.22
CA ILE A 47 3.56 5.66 -3.92
C ILE A 47 3.69 5.90 -5.43
N SER A 48 3.35 4.88 -6.22
CA SER A 48 3.48 4.92 -7.68
C SER A 48 2.39 4.05 -8.31
N THR A 49 2.42 3.92 -9.64
CA THR A 49 1.43 3.13 -10.36
C THR A 49 1.75 1.64 -10.33
N GLU A 50 0.74 0.81 -10.60
CA GLU A 50 0.94 -0.63 -10.75
C GLU A 50 1.93 -0.95 -11.87
N GLU A 51 1.87 -0.22 -12.98
CA GLU A 51 2.78 -0.40 -14.11
C GLU A 51 4.24 -0.16 -13.71
N GLU A 52 4.49 0.90 -12.93
CA GLU A 52 5.82 1.19 -12.41
C GLU A 52 6.33 0.06 -11.52
N ARG A 53 5.47 -0.47 -10.66
CA ARG A 53 5.84 -1.56 -9.76
C ARG A 53 6.10 -2.87 -10.51
N ILE A 54 5.35 -3.13 -11.57
CA ILE A 54 5.59 -4.28 -12.43
C ILE A 54 6.97 -4.16 -13.09
N ARG A 55 7.32 -2.99 -13.59
CA ARG A 55 8.66 -2.75 -14.15
C ARG A 55 9.76 -2.93 -13.12
N ASP A 56 9.54 -2.43 -11.90
CA ASP A 56 10.49 -2.60 -10.79
C ASP A 56 10.72 -4.09 -10.48
N ALA A 57 9.64 -4.87 -10.45
CA ALA A 57 9.74 -6.31 -10.19
C ALA A 57 10.53 -7.02 -11.29
N GLY A 58 10.29 -6.65 -12.56
CA GLY A 58 11.05 -7.19 -13.69
C GLY A 58 12.53 -6.89 -13.58
N ARG A 59 12.87 -5.65 -13.23
CA ARG A 59 14.28 -5.23 -13.04
C ARG A 59 14.93 -5.95 -11.87
N ALA A 60 14.16 -6.29 -10.85
CA ALA A 60 14.65 -7.03 -9.68
C ALA A 60 14.80 -8.54 -9.94
N GLY A 61 14.44 -9.01 -11.13
CA GLY A 61 14.63 -10.41 -11.52
C GLY A 61 13.44 -11.31 -11.22
N PHE A 62 12.22 -10.77 -11.30
CA PHE A 62 10.99 -11.54 -11.12
C PHE A 62 10.12 -11.54 -12.36
N ASP A 63 9.44 -12.64 -12.58
CA ASP A 63 8.33 -12.75 -13.53
C ASP A 63 7.03 -12.45 -12.78
N ILE A 64 6.14 -11.68 -13.39
CA ILE A 64 4.85 -11.35 -12.78
C ILE A 64 3.86 -12.45 -13.17
N ILE A 65 3.41 -13.23 -12.17
CA ILE A 65 2.42 -14.28 -12.38
C ILE A 65 1.01 -13.70 -12.41
N ARG A 66 0.72 -12.79 -11.46
CA ARG A 66 -0.60 -12.20 -11.32
C ARG A 66 -0.52 -10.97 -10.44
N THR A 67 -1.42 -10.01 -10.69
CA THR A 67 -1.68 -8.90 -9.77
C THR A 67 -3.13 -8.97 -9.32
N GLN A 68 -3.39 -8.54 -8.09
CA GLN A 68 -4.74 -8.49 -7.55
C GLN A 68 -4.89 -7.31 -6.60
N ARG A 69 -5.86 -6.47 -6.88
CA ARG A 69 -6.17 -5.33 -6.01
C ARG A 69 -6.94 -5.79 -4.78
N LEU A 70 -6.61 -5.21 -3.64
CA LEU A 70 -7.42 -5.39 -2.43
C LEU A 70 -8.78 -4.73 -2.66
N PRO A 71 -9.91 -5.45 -2.48
CA PRO A 71 -11.23 -4.88 -2.71
C PRO A 71 -11.52 -3.70 -1.78
N LEU A 72 -12.29 -2.71 -2.27
CA LEU A 72 -12.72 -1.57 -1.47
C LEU A 72 -13.43 -2.00 -0.18
N GLN A 73 -14.20 -3.08 -0.24
CA GLN A 73 -14.92 -3.60 0.92
C GLN A 73 -13.96 -4.01 2.04
N ALA A 74 -12.81 -4.57 1.71
CA ALA A 74 -11.81 -4.95 2.72
C ALA A 74 -11.26 -3.74 3.45
N TRP A 75 -11.04 -2.63 2.75
CA TRP A 75 -10.62 -1.37 3.35
C TRP A 75 -11.69 -0.81 4.28
N ASP A 76 -12.93 -0.81 3.81
CA ASP A 76 -14.05 -0.29 4.58
C ASP A 76 -14.28 -1.11 5.85
N ASP A 77 -14.23 -2.44 5.75
CA ASP A 77 -14.34 -3.34 6.90
C ASP A 77 -13.24 -3.07 7.92
N TYR A 78 -12.00 -2.88 7.46
CA TYR A 78 -10.87 -2.57 8.32
C TYR A 78 -11.10 -1.28 9.10
N TYR A 79 -11.51 -0.21 8.40
CA TYR A 79 -11.72 1.08 9.05
C TYR A 79 -12.93 1.05 9.98
N GLN A 80 -13.99 0.31 9.64
CA GLN A 80 -15.14 0.17 10.52
C GLN A 80 -14.78 -0.54 11.83
N GLN A 81 -13.91 -1.53 11.76
CA GLN A 81 -13.46 -2.24 12.95
C GLN A 81 -12.62 -1.35 13.87
N MET A 82 -11.99 -0.33 13.33
CA MET A 82 -11.18 0.60 14.11
C MET A 82 -12.01 1.66 14.84
N ASN A 83 -13.22 1.97 14.37
CA ASN A 83 -14.03 3.04 14.94
C ASN A 83 -14.28 2.91 16.45
N PRO A 84 -14.66 1.73 16.99
CA PRO A 84 -14.86 1.61 18.44
C PRO A 84 -13.58 1.87 19.24
N THR A 85 -12.44 1.42 18.75
CA THR A 85 -11.15 1.64 19.40
C THR A 85 -10.78 3.12 19.37
N ILE A 86 -10.97 3.78 18.24
CA ILE A 86 -10.73 5.22 18.10
C ILE A 86 -11.58 6.00 19.09
N ASN A 87 -12.86 5.68 19.19
CA ASN A 87 -13.77 6.36 20.11
C ASN A 87 -13.35 6.16 21.55
N GLN A 88 -12.93 4.95 21.92
CA GLN A 88 -12.43 4.65 23.26
C GLN A 88 -11.19 5.49 23.58
N TRP A 89 -10.24 5.57 22.66
CA TRP A 89 -9.00 6.32 22.86
C TRP A 89 -9.25 7.82 22.97
N LYS A 90 -10.25 8.36 22.28
CA LYS A 90 -10.64 9.77 22.41
C LYS A 90 -11.08 10.11 23.84
N GLU A 91 -11.69 9.17 24.54
CA GLU A 91 -12.14 9.37 25.91
C GLU A 91 -10.98 9.40 26.91
N GLU A 92 -9.83 8.86 26.56
CA GLU A 92 -8.66 8.77 27.45
C GLU A 92 -7.89 10.09 27.58
N HIS A 93 -8.11 11.04 26.67
CA HIS A 93 -7.52 12.40 26.72
C HIS A 93 -6.00 12.47 26.78
N ASP A 94 -5.30 11.47 26.24
CA ASP A 94 -3.84 11.49 26.15
C ASP A 94 -3.42 12.38 24.96
N PRO A 95 -2.58 13.44 25.18
CA PRO A 95 -2.17 14.33 24.08
C PRO A 95 -1.43 13.64 22.93
N ASP A 96 -0.57 12.65 23.24
CA ASP A 96 0.15 11.89 22.20
C ASP A 96 -0.83 11.04 21.39
N MET A 97 -1.80 10.46 22.07
CA MET A 97 -2.83 9.67 21.42
C MET A 97 -3.75 10.57 20.57
N ALA A 98 -4.01 11.79 20.99
CA ALA A 98 -4.84 12.72 20.23
C ALA A 98 -4.25 13.02 18.85
N THR A 99 -2.93 13.19 18.74
CA THR A 99 -2.25 13.40 17.47
C THR A 99 -2.41 12.18 16.57
N PHE A 100 -2.18 10.99 17.11
CA PHE A 100 -2.32 9.73 16.36
C PHE A 100 -3.75 9.55 15.84
N LEU A 101 -4.75 9.82 16.69
CA LEU A 101 -6.16 9.70 16.31
C LEU A 101 -6.56 10.69 15.22
N SER A 102 -6.02 11.92 15.28
CA SER A 102 -6.26 12.92 14.26
C SER A 102 -5.72 12.45 12.90
N GLU A 103 -4.54 11.86 12.88
CA GLU A 103 -3.93 11.31 11.66
C GLU A 103 -4.74 10.14 11.10
N MET A 104 -5.25 9.25 11.98
CA MET A 104 -6.08 8.13 11.57
C MET A 104 -7.42 8.62 10.98
N GLU A 105 -8.04 9.62 11.57
CA GLU A 105 -9.28 10.17 11.06
C GLU A 105 -9.08 10.80 9.68
N GLU A 106 -7.94 11.47 9.48
CA GLU A 106 -7.60 12.05 8.18
C GLU A 106 -7.41 10.97 7.12
N GLU A 107 -6.72 9.88 7.46
CA GLU A 107 -6.53 8.75 6.54
C GLU A 107 -7.87 8.15 6.13
N ILE A 108 -8.79 7.95 7.08
CA ILE A 108 -10.12 7.42 6.82
C ILE A 108 -10.91 8.37 5.92
N ARG A 109 -10.84 9.67 6.17
CA ARG A 109 -11.50 10.68 5.36
C ARG A 109 -11.00 10.64 3.91
N ILE A 110 -9.69 10.59 3.72
CA ILE A 110 -9.06 10.50 2.40
C ILE A 110 -9.52 9.24 1.66
N PHE A 111 -9.57 8.11 2.37
CA PHE A 111 -10.05 6.86 1.77
C PHE A 111 -11.52 6.97 1.34
N ARG A 112 -12.38 7.52 2.19
CA ARG A 112 -13.81 7.65 1.88
C ARG A 112 -14.06 8.54 0.68
N GLU A 113 -13.26 9.57 0.53
CA GLU A 113 -13.43 10.54 -0.54
C GLU A 113 -12.78 10.09 -1.85
N TYR A 114 -11.63 9.42 -1.78
CA TYR A 114 -10.77 9.14 -2.94
C TYR A 114 -10.38 7.67 -3.08
N GLY A 115 -11.05 6.76 -2.41
CA GLY A 115 -10.64 5.35 -2.35
C GLY A 115 -10.61 4.60 -3.68
N SER A 116 -11.23 5.16 -4.75
CA SER A 116 -11.15 4.56 -6.09
C SER A 116 -9.87 4.89 -6.83
N PHE A 117 -9.10 5.90 -6.37
CA PHE A 117 -7.88 6.35 -7.03
C PHE A 117 -6.64 5.60 -6.59
N TYR A 118 -6.70 4.87 -5.48
CA TYR A 118 -5.53 4.20 -4.92
C TYR A 118 -5.93 3.00 -4.08
N GLY A 119 -4.96 2.19 -3.73
CA GLY A 119 -5.15 1.05 -2.83
C GLY A 119 -3.97 0.11 -2.89
N TYR A 120 -4.07 -0.99 -2.18
CA TYR A 120 -3.05 -2.03 -2.22
C TYR A 120 -3.26 -2.95 -3.41
N THR A 121 -2.16 -3.26 -4.08
CA THR A 121 -2.10 -4.29 -5.10
C THR A 121 -1.18 -5.39 -4.59
N PHE A 122 -1.65 -6.62 -4.65
CA PHE A 122 -0.84 -7.81 -4.38
C PHE A 122 -0.18 -8.24 -5.68
N PHE A 123 1.14 -8.43 -5.61
CA PHE A 123 1.94 -8.90 -6.75
C PHE A 123 2.38 -10.32 -6.44
N ILE A 124 1.96 -11.28 -7.27
CA ILE A 124 2.39 -12.67 -7.17
C ILE A 124 3.51 -12.84 -8.18
N LEU A 125 4.71 -13.08 -7.66
CA LEU A 125 5.95 -13.03 -8.40
C LEU A 125 6.63 -14.38 -8.36
N LYS A 126 7.36 -14.70 -9.43
CA LYS A 126 8.20 -15.89 -9.50
C LYS A 126 9.63 -15.45 -9.80
N LYS A 127 10.59 -15.98 -9.05
CA LYS A 127 11.99 -15.74 -9.32
C LYS A 127 12.32 -16.21 -10.74
N SER A 128 12.77 -15.28 -11.58
CA SER A 128 13.08 -15.61 -12.97
C SER A 128 14.36 -16.45 -13.05
N ASP A 129 14.46 -17.26 -14.11
CA ASP A 129 15.62 -18.12 -14.33
C ASP A 129 16.86 -17.33 -14.73
N GLN A 130 16.69 -16.08 -15.13
CA GLN A 130 17.79 -15.22 -15.54
C GLN A 130 18.43 -14.54 -14.33
N ALA A 131 19.71 -14.62 -14.24
CA ALA A 131 20.48 -13.98 -13.19
C ALA A 131 20.44 -12.47 -13.29
#